data_db39d5797712e4a56f3288f04f3e0535
#
_entry.id   db39d5797712e4a56f3288f04f3e0535
#
_cell.length_a   1.000
_cell.length_b   1.000
_cell.length_c   1.000
_cell.angle_alpha   90.00
_cell.angle_beta   90.00
_cell.angle_gamma   90.00
#
_symmetry.space_group_name_H-M   'P 1'
#
loop_
_entity.id
_entity.type
_entity.pdbx_description
1 polymer ?
#
loop_
_entity_poly.entity_id
_entity_poly.type
_entity_poly.pdbx_seq_one_letter_code
_entity_poly.pdbx_strand_id
1 'polypeptide(L)'
;MNRNKWSKWGAHACSLVFFILVVWAWQYLSDLRVWKPYLFPSPLEVWEYLRSSFQDGSLEEASWITMKRLVLGYGIGLVTGIPLGMLCSRFQLIQNTLGLVSLGFQALPSVCWVPLATLWFGQTEGAMLFVVIMGTLWSVILATANGMRNVPPIYARAARTMGAGPIYCLIHVTLPASAPFVVSGMKQGWAFAWRSLMAAEIFVPILTG
;
A
#
# COMPACT_ATOMS: atom_id res chain seq x y z
N MET A 1 -2.50 8.83 43.80
CA MET A 1 -2.03 9.08 42.44
C MET A 1 -1.11 7.95 41.94
N ASN A 2 -1.57 6.66 41.92
CA ASN A 2 -0.72 5.53 41.49
C ASN A 2 -1.49 4.34 40.87
N ARG A 3 -2.79 4.48 40.61
CA ARG A 3 -3.61 3.37 40.03
C ARG A 3 -3.35 3.13 38.51
N ASN A 4 -2.76 4.07 37.79
CA ASN A 4 -2.61 4.00 36.33
C ASN A 4 -1.33 3.27 35.85
N LYS A 5 -0.32 3.10 36.69
CA LYS A 5 0.90 2.35 36.31
C LYS A 5 0.68 0.86 36.36
N TRP A 6 0.02 0.33 37.38
CA TRP A 6 -0.25 -1.12 37.53
C TRP A 6 -1.17 -1.66 36.45
N SER A 7 -2.14 -0.86 35.96
CA SER A 7 -3.02 -1.26 34.87
C SER A 7 -2.27 -1.37 33.52
N LYS A 8 -1.27 -0.51 33.28
CA LYS A 8 -0.44 -0.57 32.06
C LYS A 8 0.50 -1.78 32.07
N TRP A 9 1.13 -2.08 33.20
CA TRP A 9 1.98 -3.28 33.34
C TRP A 9 1.16 -4.56 33.19
N GLY A 10 -0.03 -4.62 33.76
CA GLY A 10 -0.96 -5.74 33.60
C GLY A 10 -1.40 -5.95 32.15
N ALA A 11 -1.67 -4.85 31.42
CA ALA A 11 -2.01 -4.92 30.00
C ALA A 11 -0.84 -5.44 29.15
N HIS A 12 0.39 -4.97 29.42
CA HIS A 12 1.58 -5.46 28.70
C HIS A 12 1.87 -6.93 29.03
N ALA A 13 1.71 -7.33 30.29
CA ALA A 13 1.88 -8.74 30.70
C ALA A 13 0.83 -9.65 30.02
N CYS A 14 -0.42 -9.21 29.96
CA CYS A 14 -1.49 -9.94 29.26
C CYS A 14 -1.20 -10.07 27.75
N SER A 15 -0.73 -9.01 27.10
CA SER A 15 -0.32 -9.06 25.70
C SER A 15 0.84 -10.02 25.46
N LEU A 16 1.84 -10.01 26.36
CA LEU A 16 3.00 -10.90 26.25
C LEU A 16 2.60 -12.37 26.41
N VAL A 17 1.75 -12.66 27.39
CA VAL A 17 1.18 -14.02 27.58
C VAL A 17 0.40 -14.46 26.36
N PHE A 18 -0.42 -13.57 25.77
CA PHE A 18 -1.16 -13.87 24.54
C PHE A 18 -0.23 -14.24 23.39
N PHE A 19 0.84 -13.47 23.13
CA PHE A 19 1.80 -13.80 22.08
C PHE A 19 2.55 -15.10 22.33
N ILE A 20 2.94 -15.38 23.58
CA ILE A 20 3.56 -16.66 23.95
C ILE A 20 2.60 -17.82 23.67
N LEU A 21 1.34 -17.69 24.04
CA LEU A 21 0.34 -18.73 23.79
C LEU A 21 0.10 -18.95 22.27
N VAL A 22 0.12 -17.88 21.47
CA VAL A 22 0.01 -18.00 20.00
C VAL A 22 1.20 -18.75 19.42
N VAL A 23 2.43 -18.41 19.82
CA VAL A 23 3.65 -19.12 19.36
C VAL A 23 3.65 -20.57 19.82
N TRP A 24 3.23 -20.81 21.05
CA TRP A 24 3.13 -22.18 21.58
C TRP A 24 2.07 -23.01 20.84
N ALA A 25 0.90 -22.42 20.57
CA ALA A 25 -0.13 -23.07 19.76
C ALA A 25 0.35 -23.35 18.33
N TRP A 26 1.10 -22.43 17.71
CA TRP A 26 1.73 -22.65 16.41
C TRP A 26 2.71 -23.81 16.44
N GLN A 27 3.61 -23.86 17.43
CA GLN A 27 4.54 -24.98 17.60
C GLN A 27 3.79 -26.30 17.77
N TYR A 28 2.78 -26.34 18.66
CA TYR A 28 1.97 -27.53 18.90
C TYR A 28 1.27 -28.04 17.62
N LEU A 29 0.68 -27.12 16.85
CA LEU A 29 0.03 -27.47 15.57
C LEU A 29 1.03 -28.01 14.55
N SER A 30 2.24 -27.46 14.50
CA SER A 30 3.30 -27.94 13.62
C SER A 30 3.79 -29.33 14.03
N ASP A 31 3.92 -29.60 15.33
CA ASP A 31 4.36 -30.89 15.85
C ASP A 31 3.34 -32.03 15.61
N LEU A 32 2.06 -31.69 15.51
CA LEU A 32 1.00 -32.66 15.13
C LEU A 32 1.17 -33.20 13.71
N ARG A 33 2.00 -32.55 12.85
CA ARG A 33 2.29 -32.94 11.44
C ARG A 33 1.04 -33.22 10.61
N VAL A 34 -0.06 -32.54 10.90
CA VAL A 34 -1.31 -32.64 10.08
C VAL A 34 -1.04 -32.14 8.67
N TRP A 35 -0.19 -31.11 8.55
CA TRP A 35 0.28 -30.57 7.27
C TRP A 35 1.74 -30.93 7.00
N LYS A 36 2.08 -31.00 5.71
CA LYS A 36 3.49 -31.21 5.33
C LYS A 36 4.36 -30.04 5.80
N PRO A 37 5.61 -30.27 6.26
CA PRO A 37 6.46 -29.22 6.84
C PRO A 37 6.66 -27.99 5.93
N TYR A 38 6.71 -28.18 4.61
CA TYR A 38 6.84 -27.07 3.66
C TYR A 38 5.58 -26.19 3.52
N LEU A 39 4.39 -26.68 3.95
CA LEU A 39 3.15 -25.89 3.98
C LEU A 39 2.94 -25.18 5.30
N PHE A 40 3.39 -25.80 6.41
CA PHE A 40 3.24 -25.26 7.75
C PHE A 40 4.49 -25.56 8.57
N PRO A 41 5.59 -24.78 8.37
CA PRO A 41 6.82 -24.95 9.11
C PRO A 41 6.66 -24.58 10.58
N SER A 42 7.50 -25.14 11.45
CA SER A 42 7.56 -24.76 12.85
C SER A 42 8.19 -23.36 13.03
N PRO A 43 7.91 -22.66 14.14
CA PRO A 43 8.58 -21.40 14.48
C PRO A 43 10.11 -21.53 14.48
N LEU A 44 10.64 -22.67 14.91
CA LEU A 44 12.08 -22.92 14.96
C LEU A 44 12.67 -23.03 13.56
N GLU A 45 12.03 -23.80 12.66
CA GLU A 45 12.46 -23.93 11.25
C GLU A 45 12.44 -22.56 10.53
N VAL A 46 11.41 -21.75 10.80
CA VAL A 46 11.34 -20.38 10.25
C VAL A 46 12.50 -19.53 10.77
N TRP A 47 12.82 -19.62 12.06
CA TRP A 47 13.93 -18.90 12.65
C TRP A 47 15.29 -19.33 12.07
N GLU A 48 15.52 -20.63 11.95
CA GLU A 48 16.74 -21.18 11.34
C GLU A 48 16.90 -20.73 9.88
N TYR A 49 15.83 -20.78 9.10
CA TYR A 49 15.83 -20.32 7.73
C TYR A 49 16.13 -18.81 7.64
N LEU A 50 15.49 -17.98 8.47
CA LEU A 50 15.78 -16.55 8.52
C LEU A 50 17.24 -16.27 8.89
N ARG A 51 17.77 -17.00 9.86
CA ARG A 51 19.16 -16.86 10.28
C ARG A 51 20.14 -17.25 9.16
N SER A 52 19.91 -18.35 8.47
CA SER A 52 20.76 -18.79 7.36
C SER A 52 20.69 -17.79 6.20
N SER A 53 19.48 -17.35 5.82
CA SER A 53 19.28 -16.37 4.75
C SER A 53 19.86 -14.98 5.06
N PHE A 54 19.99 -14.64 6.34
CA PHE A 54 20.69 -13.44 6.76
C PHE A 54 22.21 -13.61 6.68
N GLN A 55 22.73 -14.82 6.98
CA GLN A 55 24.16 -15.10 6.96
C GLN A 55 24.72 -15.22 5.54
N ASP A 56 23.95 -15.74 4.60
CA ASP A 56 24.32 -15.87 3.19
C ASP A 56 24.03 -14.61 2.33
N GLY A 57 23.38 -13.59 2.94
CA GLY A 57 23.04 -12.33 2.29
C GLY A 57 21.81 -12.39 1.36
N SER A 58 21.20 -13.54 1.18
CA SER A 58 20.06 -13.72 0.26
C SER A 58 18.83 -12.91 0.70
N LEU A 59 18.61 -12.79 2.02
CA LEU A 59 17.53 -11.99 2.58
C LEU A 59 17.69 -10.49 2.28
N GLU A 60 18.92 -9.99 2.37
CA GLU A 60 19.21 -8.58 2.10
C GLU A 60 19.01 -8.26 0.62
N GLU A 61 19.53 -9.11 -0.26
CA GLU A 61 19.37 -8.96 -1.71
C GLU A 61 17.90 -9.01 -2.13
N ALA A 62 17.15 -10.03 -1.69
CA ALA A 62 15.72 -10.15 -1.99
C ALA A 62 14.93 -8.94 -1.47
N SER A 63 15.19 -8.49 -0.24
CA SER A 63 14.53 -7.32 0.35
C SER A 63 14.82 -6.05 -0.45
N TRP A 64 16.05 -5.87 -0.93
CA TRP A 64 16.42 -4.73 -1.75
C TRP A 64 15.70 -4.70 -3.10
N ILE A 65 15.63 -5.86 -3.78
CA ILE A 65 14.92 -6.00 -5.05
C ILE A 65 13.43 -5.68 -4.87
N THR A 66 12.79 -6.28 -3.87
CA THR A 66 11.38 -6.03 -3.53
C THR A 66 11.13 -4.56 -3.21
N MET A 67 11.99 -3.92 -2.40
CA MET A 67 11.86 -2.51 -2.05
C MET A 67 12.02 -1.60 -3.27
N LYS A 68 12.96 -1.89 -4.15
CA LYS A 68 13.16 -1.16 -5.40
C LYS A 68 11.91 -1.22 -6.29
N ARG A 69 11.33 -2.40 -6.49
CA ARG A 69 10.08 -2.58 -7.24
C ARG A 69 8.94 -1.79 -6.63
N LEU A 70 8.79 -1.88 -5.30
CA LEU A 70 7.75 -1.18 -4.55
C LEU A 70 7.86 0.34 -4.72
N VAL A 71 9.04 0.92 -4.47
CA VAL A 71 9.26 2.37 -4.56
C VAL A 71 9.05 2.88 -5.99
N LEU A 72 9.56 2.16 -6.99
CA LEU A 72 9.36 2.54 -8.39
C LEU A 72 7.89 2.49 -8.81
N GLY A 73 7.21 1.37 -8.57
CA GLY A 73 5.80 1.22 -8.94
C GLY A 73 4.89 2.19 -8.18
N TYR A 74 5.13 2.38 -6.89
CA TYR A 74 4.43 3.35 -6.06
C TYR A 74 4.69 4.79 -6.55
N GLY A 75 5.93 5.15 -6.85
CA GLY A 75 6.29 6.46 -7.38
C GLY A 75 5.57 6.78 -8.69
N ILE A 76 5.54 5.84 -9.63
CA ILE A 76 4.78 5.97 -10.88
C ILE A 76 3.29 6.15 -10.59
N GLY A 77 2.73 5.36 -9.67
CA GLY A 77 1.33 5.47 -9.24
C GLY A 77 0.99 6.84 -8.63
N LEU A 78 1.92 7.45 -7.87
CA LEU A 78 1.74 8.81 -7.34
C LEU A 78 1.82 9.87 -8.43
N VAL A 79 2.85 9.82 -9.28
CA VAL A 79 3.08 10.80 -10.35
C VAL A 79 1.94 10.81 -11.36
N THR A 80 1.30 9.69 -11.60
CA THR A 80 0.13 9.57 -12.48
C THR A 80 -1.18 9.82 -11.74
N GLY A 81 -1.33 9.31 -10.53
CA GLY A 81 -2.57 9.39 -9.75
C GLY A 81 -2.93 10.79 -9.24
N ILE A 82 -1.93 11.57 -8.80
CA ILE A 82 -2.18 12.94 -8.31
C ILE A 82 -2.72 13.83 -9.43
N PRO A 83 -2.09 13.95 -10.62
CA PRO A 83 -2.65 14.76 -11.71
C PRO A 83 -4.02 14.29 -12.17
N LEU A 84 -4.26 12.98 -12.28
CA LEU A 84 -5.57 12.44 -12.63
C LEU A 84 -6.63 12.78 -11.58
N GLY A 85 -6.29 12.71 -10.29
CA GLY A 85 -7.16 13.15 -9.21
C GLY A 85 -7.46 14.66 -9.25
N MET A 86 -6.47 15.48 -9.60
CA MET A 86 -6.67 16.92 -9.85
C MET A 86 -7.65 17.16 -10.99
N LEU A 87 -7.52 16.44 -12.10
CA LEU A 87 -8.45 16.51 -13.23
C LEU A 87 -9.88 16.09 -12.81
N CYS A 88 -10.02 15.02 -12.05
CA CYS A 88 -11.30 14.58 -11.49
C CYS A 88 -11.92 15.66 -10.57
N SER A 89 -11.12 16.37 -9.78
CA SER A 89 -11.63 17.44 -8.91
C SER A 89 -12.13 18.65 -9.70
N ARG A 90 -11.49 18.94 -10.85
CA ARG A 90 -11.77 20.15 -11.67
C ARG A 90 -12.91 19.95 -12.64
N PHE A 91 -13.02 18.77 -13.26
CA PHE A 91 -13.97 18.50 -14.33
C PHE A 91 -14.99 17.45 -13.92
N GLN A 92 -16.28 17.86 -13.87
CA GLN A 92 -17.36 16.96 -13.45
C GLN A 92 -17.51 15.74 -14.37
N LEU A 93 -17.27 15.91 -15.69
CA LEU A 93 -17.31 14.80 -16.64
C LEU A 93 -16.27 13.73 -16.31
N ILE A 94 -15.04 14.15 -16.01
CA ILE A 94 -13.95 13.24 -15.63
C ILE A 94 -14.26 12.56 -14.31
N GLN A 95 -14.85 13.27 -13.36
CA GLN A 95 -15.27 12.67 -12.08
C GLN A 95 -16.36 11.61 -12.29
N ASN A 96 -17.33 11.87 -13.13
CA ASN A 96 -18.44 10.94 -13.38
C ASN A 96 -18.00 9.71 -14.19
N THR A 97 -16.86 9.77 -14.88
CA THR A 97 -16.27 8.64 -15.63
C THR A 97 -15.10 8.02 -14.86
N LEU A 98 -13.94 8.68 -14.87
CA LEU A 98 -12.72 8.16 -14.23
C LEU A 98 -12.88 8.00 -12.71
N GLY A 99 -13.60 8.90 -12.04
CA GLY A 99 -13.88 8.80 -10.61
C GLY A 99 -14.71 7.55 -10.26
N LEU A 100 -15.74 7.24 -11.03
CA LEU A 100 -16.54 6.01 -10.85
C LEU A 100 -15.73 4.76 -11.16
N VAL A 101 -14.95 4.78 -12.25
CA VAL A 101 -14.05 3.67 -12.61
C VAL A 101 -13.02 3.43 -11.49
N SER A 102 -12.43 4.52 -10.97
CA SER A 102 -11.46 4.44 -9.87
C SER A 102 -12.08 3.83 -8.61
N LEU A 103 -13.33 4.18 -8.30
CA LEU A 103 -14.05 3.60 -7.15
C LEU A 103 -14.28 2.09 -7.33
N GLY A 104 -14.69 1.67 -8.53
CA GLY A 104 -14.86 0.26 -8.87
C GLY A 104 -13.56 -0.53 -8.76
N PHE A 105 -12.49 -0.03 -9.35
CA PHE A 105 -11.19 -0.71 -9.31
C PHE A 105 -10.52 -0.70 -7.94
N GLN A 106 -10.75 0.33 -7.13
CA GLN A 106 -10.27 0.32 -5.74
C GLN A 106 -10.97 -0.74 -4.89
N ALA A 107 -12.21 -1.10 -5.21
CA ALA A 107 -12.95 -2.14 -4.50
C ALA A 107 -12.45 -3.56 -4.87
N LEU A 108 -11.76 -3.73 -5.99
CA LEU A 108 -11.18 -5.02 -6.37
C LEU A 108 -9.98 -5.35 -5.46
N PRO A 109 -9.88 -6.61 -4.98
CA PRO A 109 -8.66 -7.08 -4.35
C PRO A 109 -7.46 -6.89 -5.27
N SER A 110 -6.39 -6.31 -4.76
CA SER A 110 -5.20 -5.98 -5.56
C SER A 110 -4.56 -7.22 -6.23
N VAL A 111 -4.74 -8.40 -5.65
CA VAL A 111 -4.31 -9.70 -6.23
C VAL A 111 -4.97 -9.99 -7.58
N CYS A 112 -6.17 -9.47 -7.83
CA CYS A 112 -6.87 -9.68 -9.11
C CYS A 112 -6.14 -9.08 -10.32
N TRP A 113 -5.21 -8.16 -10.10
CA TRP A 113 -4.38 -7.60 -11.17
C TRP A 113 -3.26 -8.54 -11.63
N VAL A 114 -2.87 -9.54 -10.81
CA VAL A 114 -1.78 -10.46 -11.12
C VAL A 114 -2.04 -11.29 -12.40
N PRO A 115 -3.20 -11.96 -12.57
CA PRO A 115 -3.47 -12.70 -13.80
C PRO A 115 -3.44 -11.82 -15.05
N LEU A 116 -3.97 -10.60 -14.96
CA LEU A 116 -3.97 -9.65 -16.07
C LEU A 116 -2.55 -9.18 -16.40
N ALA A 117 -1.76 -8.89 -15.37
CA ALA A 117 -0.36 -8.50 -15.51
C ALA A 117 0.47 -9.61 -16.19
N THR A 118 0.30 -10.84 -15.77
CA THR A 118 1.00 -12.00 -16.38
C THR A 118 0.56 -12.28 -17.79
N LEU A 119 -0.71 -12.04 -18.12
CA LEU A 119 -1.22 -12.18 -19.48
C LEU A 119 -0.62 -11.16 -20.45
N TRP A 120 -0.46 -9.89 -20.00
CA TRP A 120 0.01 -8.80 -20.85
C TRP A 120 1.54 -8.67 -20.90
N PHE A 121 2.19 -8.90 -19.79
CA PHE A 121 3.63 -8.66 -19.63
C PHE A 121 4.44 -9.96 -19.43
N GLY A 122 3.76 -11.11 -19.34
CA GLY A 122 4.42 -12.36 -18.96
C GLY A 122 4.94 -12.36 -17.53
N GLN A 123 5.88 -13.26 -17.23
CA GLN A 123 6.55 -13.34 -15.91
C GLN A 123 7.77 -12.41 -15.89
N THR A 124 7.54 -11.13 -15.88
CA THR A 124 8.58 -10.08 -15.97
C THR A 124 8.48 -9.06 -14.84
N GLU A 125 9.55 -8.28 -14.68
CA GLU A 125 9.56 -7.10 -13.80
C GLU A 125 8.42 -6.12 -14.14
N GLY A 126 8.08 -6.00 -15.43
CA GLY A 126 6.98 -5.16 -15.90
C GLY A 126 5.61 -5.58 -15.34
N ALA A 127 5.37 -6.90 -15.22
CA ALA A 127 4.15 -7.42 -14.60
C ALA A 127 4.06 -7.02 -13.12
N MET A 128 5.14 -7.14 -12.37
CA MET A 128 5.19 -6.74 -10.96
C MET A 128 4.96 -5.24 -10.78
N LEU A 129 5.65 -4.40 -11.57
CA LEU A 129 5.46 -2.95 -11.55
C LEU A 129 4.02 -2.57 -11.89
N PHE A 130 3.42 -3.20 -12.90
CA PHE A 130 2.02 -2.96 -13.27
C PHE A 130 1.06 -3.22 -12.10
N VAL A 131 1.22 -4.33 -11.40
CA VAL A 131 0.37 -4.69 -10.25
C VAL A 131 0.51 -3.67 -9.11
N VAL A 132 1.73 -3.20 -8.83
CA VAL A 132 1.99 -2.16 -7.82
C VAL A 132 1.37 -0.83 -8.23
N ILE A 133 1.52 -0.43 -9.50
CA ILE A 133 0.91 0.80 -10.03
C ILE A 133 -0.60 0.75 -9.88
N MET A 134 -1.25 -0.35 -10.31
CA MET A 134 -2.70 -0.52 -10.21
C MET A 134 -3.19 -0.52 -8.76
N GLY A 135 -2.42 -1.11 -7.84
CA GLY A 135 -2.72 -1.06 -6.41
C GLY A 135 -2.67 0.37 -5.83
N THR A 136 -1.77 1.21 -6.33
CA THR A 136 -1.56 2.58 -5.84
C THR A 136 -2.52 3.59 -6.47
N LEU A 137 -2.66 3.51 -7.78
CA LEU A 137 -3.25 4.55 -8.65
C LEU A 137 -4.65 4.98 -8.20
N TRP A 138 -5.54 4.02 -8.01
CA TRP A 138 -6.96 4.28 -7.78
C TRP A 138 -7.21 4.98 -6.44
N SER A 139 -6.53 4.57 -5.38
CA SER A 139 -6.65 5.22 -4.08
C SER A 139 -6.10 6.64 -4.07
N VAL A 140 -5.02 6.90 -4.81
CA VAL A 140 -4.42 8.24 -4.93
C VAL A 140 -5.32 9.16 -5.75
N ILE A 141 -5.89 8.68 -6.86
CA ILE A 141 -6.87 9.45 -7.66
C ILE A 141 -8.04 9.89 -6.77
N LEU A 142 -8.68 8.94 -6.07
CA LEU A 142 -9.86 9.23 -5.26
C LEU A 142 -9.55 10.14 -4.08
N ALA A 143 -8.45 9.90 -3.38
CA ALA A 143 -8.06 10.73 -2.24
C ALA A 143 -7.72 12.16 -2.67
N THR A 144 -7.01 12.33 -3.79
CA THR A 144 -6.70 13.64 -4.35
C THR A 144 -7.96 14.37 -4.81
N ALA A 145 -8.84 13.70 -5.56
CA ALA A 145 -10.08 14.28 -6.05
C ALA A 145 -11.00 14.71 -4.89
N ASN A 146 -11.21 13.82 -3.92
CA ASN A 146 -12.05 14.10 -2.75
C ASN A 146 -11.41 15.16 -1.85
N GLY A 147 -10.09 15.07 -1.62
CA GLY A 147 -9.37 16.06 -0.82
C GLY A 147 -9.50 17.46 -1.36
N MET A 148 -9.29 17.65 -2.66
CA MET A 148 -9.40 18.97 -3.29
C MET A 148 -10.83 19.52 -3.30
N ARG A 149 -11.85 18.67 -3.39
CA ARG A 149 -13.26 19.08 -3.30
C ARG A 149 -13.68 19.50 -1.90
N ASN A 150 -13.05 18.92 -0.87
CA ASN A 150 -13.32 19.26 0.52
C ASN A 150 -12.60 20.53 1.00
N VAL A 151 -11.72 21.11 0.18
CA VAL A 151 -11.10 22.41 0.51
C VAL A 151 -12.17 23.50 0.54
N PRO A 152 -12.29 24.29 1.62
CA PRO A 152 -13.25 25.37 1.71
C PRO A 152 -13.11 26.36 0.56
N PRO A 153 -14.21 26.73 -0.13
CA PRO A 153 -14.16 27.61 -1.31
C PRO A 153 -13.62 29.01 -1.01
N ILE A 154 -13.56 29.38 0.26
CA ILE A 154 -13.05 30.68 0.69
C ILE A 154 -11.57 30.88 0.28
N TYR A 155 -10.74 29.84 0.35
CA TYR A 155 -9.33 29.91 -0.04
C TYR A 155 -9.17 30.24 -1.54
N ALA A 156 -9.93 29.54 -2.38
CA ALA A 156 -9.92 29.78 -3.83
C ALA A 156 -10.49 31.18 -4.19
N ARG A 157 -11.50 31.65 -3.45
CA ARG A 157 -12.06 33.01 -3.63
C ARG A 157 -11.07 34.07 -3.24
N ALA A 158 -10.46 33.97 -2.07
CA ALA A 158 -9.44 34.90 -1.58
C ALA A 158 -8.25 35.00 -2.55
N ALA A 159 -7.75 33.89 -3.08
CA ALA A 159 -6.67 33.88 -4.07
C ALA A 159 -7.06 34.61 -5.36
N ARG A 160 -8.29 34.41 -5.84
CA ARG A 160 -8.80 35.08 -7.05
C ARG A 160 -8.97 36.61 -6.86
N THR A 161 -9.39 37.07 -5.69
CA THR A 161 -9.45 38.51 -5.39
C THR A 161 -8.06 39.15 -5.39
N MET A 162 -7.01 38.39 -5.12
CA MET A 162 -5.60 38.78 -5.21
C MET A 162 -5.01 38.62 -6.63
N GLY A 163 -5.83 38.30 -7.66
CA GLY A 163 -5.40 38.18 -9.04
C GLY A 163 -4.91 36.79 -9.47
N ALA A 164 -5.06 35.76 -8.63
CA ALA A 164 -4.64 34.40 -8.99
C ALA A 164 -5.51 33.81 -10.11
N GLY A 165 -4.84 33.35 -11.18
CA GLY A 165 -5.51 32.61 -12.27
C GLY A 165 -5.99 31.23 -11.82
N PRO A 166 -6.88 30.57 -12.60
CA PRO A 166 -7.50 29.31 -12.21
C PRO A 166 -6.50 28.16 -12.01
N ILE A 167 -5.45 28.07 -12.83
CA ILE A 167 -4.41 27.04 -12.73
C ILE A 167 -3.51 27.31 -11.53
N TYR A 168 -3.13 28.58 -11.32
CA TYR A 168 -2.35 28.99 -10.16
C TYR A 168 -3.08 28.66 -8.86
N CYS A 169 -4.37 28.98 -8.79
CA CYS A 169 -5.22 28.68 -7.64
C CYS A 169 -5.31 27.17 -7.38
N LEU A 170 -5.39 26.34 -8.44
CA LEU A 170 -5.45 24.88 -8.32
C LEU A 170 -4.17 24.33 -7.71
N ILE A 171 -3.01 24.72 -8.24
CA ILE A 171 -1.70 24.15 -7.88
C ILE A 171 -1.17 24.74 -6.57
N HIS A 172 -1.28 26.06 -6.35
CA HIS A 172 -0.63 26.76 -5.25
C HIS A 172 -1.56 27.00 -4.04
N VAL A 173 -2.87 26.85 -4.20
CA VAL A 173 -3.82 27.06 -3.11
C VAL A 173 -4.59 25.78 -2.79
N THR A 174 -5.30 25.21 -3.77
CA THR A 174 -6.21 24.08 -3.52
C THR A 174 -5.44 22.80 -3.23
N LEU A 175 -4.41 22.48 -4.01
CA LEU A 175 -3.62 21.28 -3.83
C LEU A 175 -2.87 21.27 -2.49
N PRO A 176 -2.13 22.33 -2.08
CA PRO A 176 -1.53 22.37 -0.74
C PRO A 176 -2.54 22.35 0.40
N ALA A 177 -3.68 23.01 0.24
CA ALA A 177 -4.75 22.98 1.25
C ALA A 177 -5.39 21.58 1.39
N SER A 178 -5.36 20.78 0.31
CA SER A 178 -5.83 19.38 0.33
C SER A 178 -4.75 18.39 0.81
N ALA A 179 -3.52 18.81 1.10
CA ALA A 179 -2.39 17.95 1.44
C ALA A 179 -2.69 16.87 2.50
N PRO A 180 -3.44 17.13 3.59
CA PRO A 180 -3.76 16.09 4.57
C PRO A 180 -4.52 14.91 3.95
N PHE A 181 -5.43 15.17 3.01
CA PHE A 181 -6.20 14.14 2.31
C PHE A 181 -5.33 13.39 1.31
N VAL A 182 -4.49 14.12 0.55
CA VAL A 182 -3.54 13.52 -0.40
C VAL A 182 -2.57 12.59 0.34
N VAL A 183 -2.00 13.03 1.46
CA VAL A 183 -1.12 12.21 2.30
C VAL A 183 -1.84 10.98 2.85
N SER A 184 -3.13 11.10 3.23
CA SER A 184 -3.93 9.95 3.63
C SER A 184 -4.10 8.95 2.49
N GLY A 185 -4.37 9.44 1.28
CA GLY A 185 -4.43 8.62 0.06
C GLY A 185 -3.09 7.96 -0.28
N MET A 186 -1.98 8.67 -0.10
CA MET A 186 -0.63 8.13 -0.28
C MET A 186 -0.36 6.97 0.70
N LYS A 187 -0.73 7.11 1.98
CA LYS A 187 -0.60 6.02 2.98
C LYS A 187 -1.44 4.81 2.60
N GLN A 188 -2.66 5.02 2.15
CA GLN A 188 -3.53 3.95 1.68
C GLN A 188 -2.97 3.29 0.41
N GLY A 189 -2.51 4.09 -0.54
CA GLY A 189 -1.85 3.64 -1.76
C GLY A 189 -0.60 2.81 -1.47
N TRP A 190 0.22 3.21 -0.51
CA TRP A 190 1.37 2.44 -0.04
C TRP A 190 0.95 1.05 0.49
N ALA A 191 -0.09 1.01 1.33
CA ALA A 191 -0.58 -0.25 1.87
C ALA A 191 -1.16 -1.20 0.81
N PHE A 192 -1.76 -0.64 -0.25
CA PHE A 192 -2.21 -1.43 -1.39
C PHE A 192 -1.04 -1.88 -2.27
N ALA A 193 -0.08 -1.00 -2.55
CA ALA A 193 1.13 -1.30 -3.30
C ALA A 193 1.90 -2.47 -2.68
N TRP A 194 2.12 -2.42 -1.36
CA TRP A 194 2.80 -3.47 -0.61
C TRP A 194 2.09 -4.82 -0.74
N ARG A 195 0.78 -4.85 -0.49
CA ARG A 195 -0.02 -6.09 -0.61
C ARG A 195 -0.05 -6.63 -2.03
N SER A 196 -0.13 -5.75 -3.02
CA SER A 196 -0.10 -6.10 -4.44
C SER A 196 1.21 -6.74 -4.83
N LEU A 197 2.34 -6.16 -4.40
CA LEU A 197 3.67 -6.66 -4.71
C LEU A 197 3.92 -8.01 -4.06
N MET A 198 3.59 -8.17 -2.76
CA MET A 198 3.73 -9.46 -2.06
C MET A 198 2.94 -10.56 -2.76
N ALA A 199 1.71 -10.27 -3.18
CA ALA A 199 0.92 -11.22 -3.95
C ALA A 199 1.56 -11.52 -5.31
N ALA A 200 2.05 -10.49 -6.02
CA ALA A 200 2.69 -10.69 -7.32
C ALA A 200 3.97 -11.54 -7.20
N GLU A 201 4.82 -11.31 -6.21
CA GLU A 201 6.05 -12.08 -5.99
C GLU A 201 5.79 -13.56 -5.64
N ILE A 202 4.66 -13.85 -4.98
CA ILE A 202 4.27 -15.24 -4.71
C ILE A 202 3.79 -15.96 -5.98
N PHE A 203 3.01 -15.26 -6.83
CA PHE A 203 2.36 -15.89 -8.00
C PHE A 203 3.17 -15.78 -9.31
N VAL A 204 4.12 -14.86 -9.37
CA VAL A 204 4.96 -14.62 -10.56
C VAL A 204 6.43 -14.86 -10.17
N PRO A 205 6.86 -16.14 -10.09
CA PRO A 205 8.26 -16.42 -9.84
C PRO A 205 9.07 -15.95 -11.05
N ILE A 206 9.79 -14.85 -10.90
CA ILE A 206 10.79 -14.46 -11.89
C ILE A 206 12.00 -15.35 -11.63
N LEU A 207 12.30 -16.21 -12.58
CA LEU A 207 13.55 -16.97 -12.61
C LEU A 207 14.67 -15.94 -12.85
N THR A 208 15.21 -15.38 -11.77
CA THR A 208 16.48 -14.66 -11.81
C THR A 208 17.56 -15.72 -12.03
N GLY A 209 17.93 -15.91 -13.30
CA GLY A 209 19.11 -16.66 -13.67
C GLY A 209 20.38 -15.85 -13.49
#